data_edef2fb8721052ad5cdea095254e98fd
#
_entry.id   edef2fb8721052ad5cdea095254e98fd
#
_cell.length_a   1.000
_cell.length_b   1.000
_cell.length_c   1.000
_cell.angle_alpha   90.00
_cell.angle_beta   90.00
_cell.angle_gamma   90.00
#
_symmetry.space_group_name_H-M   'P 1'
#
loop_
_entity.id
_entity.type
_entity.pdbx_description
1 polymer ?
#
loop_
_entity_poly.entity_id
_entity_poly.type
_entity_poly.pdbx_seq_one_letter_code
_entity_poly.pdbx_strand_id
1 'polypeptide(L)'
;PEPLSEAETPSGAEADTPPSSAVGQDGAQLPLSVDDVKESYEKKGATAFSLSTLDPSRYEEGVILKRGGRRFGVLAVTGPASPRFLERQAAYFDEHAVDFVVAIVSDREYLAGIEGFDIVISTQDEGLFVMGETIGSTFYVSAPELGKAGAILISPSNVVSAKVVEGL
;
A
#
# COMPACT_ATOMS: atom_id res chain seq x y z
N PRO A 1 30.34 -61.15 24.05
CA PRO A 1 29.49 -60.22 24.50
C PRO A 1 30.03 -58.88 24.38
N GLU A 2 29.42 -58.09 23.79
CA GLU A 2 29.82 -57.00 23.45
C GLU A 2 29.12 -55.92 23.61
N PRO A 3 29.45 -55.05 23.92
CA PRO A 3 28.74 -53.95 24.19
C PRO A 3 28.53 -53.11 23.16
N LEU A 4 27.66 -52.66 23.25
CA LEU A 4 27.08 -51.72 22.96
C LEU A 4 27.65 -50.49 22.85
N SER A 5 27.59 -50.02 21.89
CA SER A 5 27.93 -48.80 21.57
C SER A 5 26.82 -47.90 21.86
N GLU A 6 26.99 -47.08 22.72
CA GLU A 6 26.19 -46.09 22.89
C GLU A 6 26.21 -45.25 21.84
N ALA A 7 25.19 -45.02 21.26
CA ALA A 7 25.01 -43.99 20.31
C ALA A 7 24.79 -42.73 21.08
N GLU A 8 25.77 -41.99 21.18
CA GLU A 8 25.64 -40.71 21.60
C GLU A 8 24.85 -39.97 20.63
N THR A 9 23.73 -39.60 20.97
CA THR A 9 23.05 -38.62 20.22
C THR A 9 23.68 -37.35 20.56
N PRO A 10 24.18 -36.68 19.66
CA PRO A 10 24.55 -35.31 19.91
C PRO A 10 23.30 -34.56 20.09
N SER A 11 23.04 -34.34 21.27
CA SER A 11 22.09 -33.39 21.57
C SER A 11 22.71 -32.09 21.26
N GLY A 12 22.04 -31.31 20.71
CA GLY A 12 22.62 -30.06 20.54
C GLY A 12 22.32 -29.51 19.26
N ALA A 13 21.19 -29.65 18.89
CA ALA A 13 20.80 -28.74 17.94
C ALA A 13 20.47 -27.48 18.66
N GLU A 14 21.40 -26.77 18.95
CA GLU A 14 21.21 -25.46 19.27
C GLU A 14 20.64 -24.89 18.12
N ALA A 15 19.48 -24.61 18.17
CA ALA A 15 18.88 -23.78 17.21
C ALA A 15 19.48 -22.43 17.41
N ASP A 16 20.61 -22.32 16.89
CA ASP A 16 21.18 -21.10 16.88
C ASP A 16 20.43 -20.29 15.89
N THR A 17 19.62 -19.52 16.38
CA THR A 17 19.02 -18.51 15.58
C THR A 17 20.11 -17.63 15.12
N PRO A 18 20.36 -17.56 13.88
CA PRO A 18 21.40 -16.68 13.45
C PRO A 18 20.96 -15.29 13.81
N PRO A 19 21.83 -14.56 14.30
CA PRO A 19 21.54 -13.18 14.53
C PRO A 19 21.17 -12.63 13.20
N SER A 20 20.24 -11.82 13.21
CA SER A 20 19.87 -11.12 12.06
C SER A 20 20.93 -10.17 11.62
N SER A 21 22.01 -10.65 11.33
CA SER A 21 22.92 -9.82 10.58
C SER A 21 22.42 -9.86 9.18
N ALA A 22 21.32 -9.31 9.03
CA ALA A 22 20.71 -9.29 7.77
C ALA A 22 21.29 -8.24 6.85
N VAL A 23 22.43 -7.76 7.19
CA VAL A 23 23.11 -6.91 6.27
C VAL A 23 23.86 -7.86 5.37
N GLY A 24 23.31 -8.11 4.25
CA GLY A 24 24.00 -8.89 3.27
C GLY A 24 25.33 -8.22 3.02
N GLN A 25 26.35 -9.00 3.03
CA GLN A 25 27.69 -8.50 2.82
C GLN A 25 27.84 -7.81 1.47
N ASP A 26 26.82 -7.95 0.65
CA ASP A 26 26.85 -7.35 -0.67
C ASP A 26 26.07 -6.06 -0.74
N GLY A 27 25.64 -5.54 0.38
CA GLY A 27 24.87 -4.31 0.38
C GLY A 27 23.43 -4.47 -0.06
N ALA A 28 22.96 -5.69 -0.22
CA ALA A 28 21.59 -5.91 -0.58
C ALA A 28 20.70 -5.59 0.61
N GLN A 29 19.81 -4.63 0.44
CA GLN A 29 18.85 -4.30 1.48
C GLN A 29 17.69 -5.26 1.43
N LEU A 30 17.20 -5.65 2.59
CA LEU A 30 15.98 -6.43 2.65
C LEU A 30 14.81 -5.58 2.18
N PRO A 31 13.80 -6.19 1.54
CA PRO A 31 12.61 -5.45 1.16
C PRO A 31 11.98 -4.84 2.40
N LEU A 32 11.57 -3.59 2.30
CA LEU A 32 10.86 -2.93 3.38
C LEU A 32 9.45 -3.48 3.46
N SER A 33 9.00 -3.82 4.65
CA SER A 33 7.61 -4.17 4.83
C SER A 33 6.78 -2.91 4.92
N VAL A 34 5.53 -3.00 4.47
CA VAL A 34 4.60 -1.89 4.56
C VAL A 34 4.36 -1.51 6.01
N ASP A 35 4.36 -2.50 6.91
CA ASP A 35 4.15 -2.23 8.33
C ASP A 35 5.30 -1.46 8.94
N ASP A 36 6.54 -1.73 8.53
CA ASP A 36 7.69 -0.98 9.01
C ASP A 36 7.64 0.47 8.55
N VAL A 37 7.23 0.68 7.32
CA VAL A 37 7.07 2.03 6.77
C VAL A 37 5.97 2.78 7.53
N LYS A 38 4.84 2.13 7.76
CA LYS A 38 3.74 2.70 8.50
C LYS A 38 4.19 3.11 9.91
N GLU A 39 4.87 2.22 10.61
CA GLU A 39 5.37 2.49 11.94
C GLU A 39 6.35 3.67 11.95
N SER A 40 7.21 3.76 10.96
CA SER A 40 8.16 4.86 10.83
C SER A 40 7.45 6.20 10.76
N TYR A 41 6.38 6.30 9.97
CA TYR A 41 5.60 7.53 9.88
C TYR A 41 4.86 7.83 11.17
N GLU A 42 4.31 6.82 11.83
CA GLU A 42 3.62 7.01 13.10
C GLU A 42 4.58 7.53 14.18
N LYS A 43 5.81 7.07 14.20
CA LYS A 43 6.84 7.57 15.12
C LYS A 43 7.17 9.04 14.89
N LYS A 44 6.94 9.52 13.69
CA LYS A 44 7.15 10.93 13.35
C LYS A 44 5.89 11.78 13.61
N GLY A 45 4.87 11.20 14.20
CA GLY A 45 3.64 11.90 14.52
C GLY A 45 2.57 11.87 13.45
N ALA A 46 2.76 11.14 12.37
CA ALA A 46 1.75 11.02 11.33
C ALA A 46 0.71 9.97 11.70
N THR A 47 -0.50 10.16 11.20
CA THR A 47 -1.50 9.09 11.22
C THR A 47 -1.35 8.32 9.91
N ALA A 48 -1.16 7.04 10.00
CA ALA A 48 -0.89 6.22 8.83
C ALA A 48 -1.77 4.97 8.78
N PHE A 49 -2.07 4.54 7.58
CA PHE A 49 -2.70 3.24 7.34
C PHE A 49 -2.16 2.69 6.02
N SER A 50 -2.30 1.40 5.84
CA SER A 50 -1.79 0.75 4.64
C SER A 50 -2.92 0.31 3.73
N LEU A 51 -2.67 0.37 2.43
CA LEU A 51 -3.55 -0.17 1.41
C LEU A 51 -2.78 -1.24 0.65
N SER A 52 -3.44 -2.36 0.38
CA SER A 52 -2.84 -3.42 -0.40
C SER A 52 -3.15 -3.20 -1.87
N THR A 53 -2.12 -2.98 -2.67
CA THR A 53 -2.28 -2.90 -4.12
C THR A 53 -2.11 -4.27 -4.78
N LEU A 54 -1.70 -5.28 -4.00
CA LEU A 54 -1.54 -6.64 -4.48
C LEU A 54 -2.84 -7.44 -4.38
N ASP A 55 -3.72 -7.05 -3.46
CA ASP A 55 -5.02 -7.69 -3.30
C ASP A 55 -6.11 -6.61 -3.25
N PRO A 56 -6.45 -6.04 -4.38
CA PRO A 56 -7.46 -4.98 -4.43
C PRO A 56 -8.88 -5.49 -4.23
N SER A 57 -9.09 -6.80 -4.20
CA SER A 57 -10.43 -7.36 -4.06
C SER A 57 -11.16 -6.89 -2.80
N ARG A 58 -10.43 -6.49 -1.79
CA ARG A 58 -10.99 -5.97 -0.54
C ARG A 58 -11.80 -4.69 -0.74
N TYR A 59 -11.54 -3.98 -1.82
CA TYR A 59 -12.11 -2.65 -2.04
C TYR A 59 -13.05 -2.59 -3.24
N GLU A 60 -13.46 -3.73 -3.77
CA GLU A 60 -14.32 -3.76 -4.95
C GLU A 60 -15.69 -3.13 -4.73
N GLU A 61 -16.19 -3.19 -3.51
CA GLU A 61 -17.50 -2.62 -3.19
C GLU A 61 -17.43 -1.29 -2.46
N GLY A 62 -16.26 -0.70 -2.42
CA GLY A 62 -16.08 0.56 -1.72
C GLY A 62 -16.08 0.40 -0.20
N VAL A 63 -15.04 0.88 0.42
CA VAL A 63 -14.84 0.78 1.87
C VAL A 63 -14.55 2.17 2.42
N ILE A 64 -15.07 2.47 3.59
CA ILE A 64 -14.76 3.72 4.27
C ILE A 64 -13.86 3.42 5.45
N LEU A 65 -12.69 4.03 5.46
CA LEU A 65 -11.71 3.90 6.53
C LEU A 65 -11.63 5.22 7.28
N LYS A 66 -11.69 5.14 8.61
CA LYS A 66 -11.55 6.32 9.45
C LYS A 66 -10.19 6.31 10.11
N ARG A 67 -9.41 7.35 9.86
CA ARG A 67 -8.06 7.48 10.42
C ARG A 67 -7.75 8.93 10.69
N GLY A 68 -7.25 9.22 11.88
CA GLY A 68 -6.83 10.58 12.24
C GLY A 68 -7.92 11.63 12.13
N GLY A 69 -9.16 11.27 12.39
CA GLY A 69 -10.27 12.20 12.28
C GLY A 69 -10.75 12.43 10.86
N ARG A 70 -10.18 11.73 9.89
CA ARG A 70 -10.57 11.83 8.48
C ARG A 70 -11.17 10.53 8.00
N ARG A 71 -12.04 10.63 7.00
CA ARG A 71 -12.67 9.49 6.35
C ARG A 71 -12.12 9.33 4.95
N PHE A 72 -11.70 8.12 4.64
CA PHE A 72 -11.16 7.77 3.33
C PHE A 72 -12.07 6.74 2.69
N GLY A 73 -12.60 7.06 1.51
CA GLY A 73 -13.33 6.09 0.71
C GLY A 73 -12.34 5.41 -0.22
N VAL A 74 -12.32 4.08 -0.23
CA VAL A 74 -11.41 3.32 -1.07
C VAL A 74 -12.20 2.40 -1.95
N LEU A 75 -11.94 2.45 -3.25
CA LEU A 75 -12.62 1.63 -4.25
C LEU A 75 -11.58 1.03 -5.18
N ALA A 76 -11.69 -0.26 -5.46
CA ALA A 76 -10.83 -0.90 -6.45
C ALA A 76 -11.63 -1.14 -7.74
N VAL A 77 -11.02 -0.78 -8.87
CA VAL A 77 -11.60 -1.01 -10.20
C VAL A 77 -10.56 -1.75 -11.01
N THR A 78 -10.69 -3.07 -11.06
CA THR A 78 -9.70 -3.94 -11.70
C THR A 78 -10.15 -4.45 -13.08
N GLY A 79 -11.29 -3.98 -13.53
CA GLY A 79 -11.82 -4.29 -14.86
C GLY A 79 -12.80 -3.22 -15.27
N PRO A 80 -13.30 -3.27 -16.51
CA PRO A 80 -14.28 -2.30 -16.98
C PRO A 80 -15.50 -2.30 -16.06
N ALA A 81 -15.89 -1.12 -15.62
CA ALA A 81 -17.04 -0.93 -14.77
C ALA A 81 -18.01 0.04 -15.46
N SER A 82 -19.31 -0.12 -15.20
CA SER A 82 -20.28 0.79 -15.78
C SER A 82 -20.13 2.17 -15.16
N PRO A 83 -20.27 3.25 -15.93
CA PRO A 83 -20.27 4.59 -15.39
C PRO A 83 -21.29 4.75 -14.24
N ARG A 84 -22.41 4.11 -14.37
CA ARG A 84 -23.47 4.18 -13.36
C ARG A 84 -23.03 3.59 -12.03
N PHE A 85 -22.26 2.50 -12.06
CA PHE A 85 -21.71 1.91 -10.84
C PHE A 85 -20.73 2.87 -10.18
N LEU A 86 -19.83 3.44 -10.96
CA LEU A 86 -18.82 4.37 -10.46
C LEU A 86 -19.45 5.64 -9.89
N GLU A 87 -20.47 6.16 -10.57
CA GLU A 87 -21.18 7.33 -10.08
C GLU A 87 -21.92 7.04 -8.78
N ARG A 88 -22.49 5.86 -8.63
CA ARG A 88 -23.14 5.46 -7.39
C ARG A 88 -22.14 5.33 -6.24
N GLN A 89 -20.94 4.82 -6.52
CA GLN A 89 -19.92 4.71 -5.51
C GLN A 89 -19.43 6.10 -5.07
N ALA A 90 -19.23 7.00 -6.02
CA ALA A 90 -18.84 8.37 -5.71
C ALA A 90 -19.93 9.05 -4.87
N ALA A 91 -21.19 8.86 -5.22
CA ALA A 91 -22.32 9.42 -4.46
C ALA A 91 -22.39 8.83 -3.05
N TYR A 92 -22.12 7.53 -2.91
CA TYR A 92 -22.12 6.88 -1.61
C TYR A 92 -21.06 7.51 -0.69
N PHE A 93 -19.86 7.75 -1.23
CA PHE A 93 -18.80 8.39 -0.45
C PHE A 93 -19.16 9.83 -0.09
N ASP A 94 -19.77 10.56 -1.01
CA ASP A 94 -20.18 11.93 -0.75
C ASP A 94 -21.25 11.99 0.35
N GLU A 95 -22.23 11.10 0.29
CA GLU A 95 -23.28 11.02 1.30
C GLU A 95 -22.76 10.68 2.69
N HIS A 96 -21.63 9.98 2.78
CA HIS A 96 -21.00 9.59 4.04
C HIS A 96 -19.92 10.57 4.47
N ALA A 97 -19.86 11.74 3.87
CA ALA A 97 -18.93 12.81 4.21
C ALA A 97 -17.47 12.34 4.23
N VAL A 98 -17.09 11.61 3.19
CA VAL A 98 -15.73 11.14 3.02
C VAL A 98 -14.85 12.34 2.61
N ASP A 99 -13.67 12.47 3.26
CA ASP A 99 -12.75 13.57 2.99
C ASP A 99 -11.92 13.34 1.75
N PHE A 100 -11.53 12.09 1.51
CA PHE A 100 -10.74 11.71 0.34
C PHE A 100 -11.27 10.42 -0.25
N VAL A 101 -11.41 10.38 -1.56
CA VAL A 101 -11.77 9.17 -2.29
C VAL A 101 -10.55 8.66 -3.03
N VAL A 102 -10.16 7.44 -2.73
CA VAL A 102 -8.99 6.78 -3.31
C VAL A 102 -9.46 5.64 -4.19
N ALA A 103 -9.03 5.63 -5.44
CA ALA A 103 -9.31 4.51 -6.33
C ALA A 103 -8.01 3.76 -6.61
N ILE A 104 -8.08 2.43 -6.54
CA ILE A 104 -6.99 1.54 -6.94
C ILE A 104 -7.44 0.91 -8.25
N VAL A 105 -6.74 1.20 -9.34
CA VAL A 105 -7.16 0.78 -10.66
C VAL A 105 -6.07 0.02 -11.38
N SER A 106 -6.46 -0.96 -12.18
CA SER A 106 -5.50 -1.63 -13.07
C SER A 106 -5.31 -0.85 -14.36
N ASP A 107 -6.24 0.07 -14.68
CA ASP A 107 -6.15 0.93 -15.83
C ASP A 107 -6.94 2.20 -15.50
N ARG A 108 -6.28 3.36 -15.55
CA ARG A 108 -6.94 4.63 -15.22
C ARG A 108 -8.08 4.98 -16.18
N GLU A 109 -8.07 4.40 -17.37
CA GLU A 109 -9.15 4.61 -18.34
C GLU A 109 -10.49 4.08 -17.84
N TYR A 110 -10.48 3.17 -16.91
CA TYR A 110 -11.73 2.68 -16.29
C TYR A 110 -12.50 3.77 -15.55
N LEU A 111 -11.82 4.85 -15.19
CA LEU A 111 -12.42 6.00 -14.51
C LEU A 111 -12.65 7.19 -15.45
N ALA A 112 -12.41 7.02 -16.76
CA ALA A 112 -12.51 8.12 -17.69
C ALA A 112 -13.91 8.75 -17.69
N GLY A 113 -13.95 10.08 -17.53
CA GLY A 113 -15.22 10.80 -17.51
C GLY A 113 -15.95 10.77 -16.18
N ILE A 114 -15.41 10.10 -15.17
CA ILE A 114 -16.05 10.03 -13.84
C ILE A 114 -15.30 10.95 -12.89
N GLU A 115 -16.04 11.81 -12.22
CA GLU A 115 -15.49 12.73 -11.23
C GLU A 115 -15.69 12.19 -9.83
N GLY A 116 -15.01 12.77 -8.86
CA GLY A 116 -15.18 12.44 -7.46
C GLY A 116 -14.05 11.61 -6.86
N PHE A 117 -12.99 11.36 -7.63
CA PHE A 117 -11.82 10.65 -7.12
C PHE A 117 -10.70 11.67 -6.85
N ASP A 118 -10.18 11.66 -5.64
CA ASP A 118 -9.12 12.58 -5.24
C ASP A 118 -7.73 12.01 -5.51
N ILE A 119 -7.58 10.71 -5.34
CA ILE A 119 -6.32 9.99 -5.52
C ILE A 119 -6.59 8.74 -6.33
N VAL A 120 -5.82 8.53 -7.38
CA VAL A 120 -5.90 7.32 -8.21
C VAL A 120 -4.55 6.63 -8.20
N ILE A 121 -4.53 5.38 -7.73
CA ILE A 121 -3.34 4.55 -7.68
C ILE A 121 -3.46 3.52 -8.82
N SER A 122 -2.59 3.61 -9.82
CA SER A 122 -2.56 2.63 -10.89
C SER A 122 -1.63 1.48 -10.54
N THR A 123 -2.10 0.26 -10.70
CA THR A 123 -1.30 -0.93 -10.43
C THR A 123 -0.51 -1.39 -11.64
N GLN A 124 -0.67 -0.73 -12.78
CA GLN A 124 0.08 -1.02 -14.00
C GLN A 124 0.93 0.18 -14.40
N ASP A 125 1.95 -0.09 -15.18
CA ASP A 125 2.80 0.97 -15.69
C ASP A 125 2.06 1.69 -16.83
N GLU A 126 1.62 2.89 -16.54
CA GLU A 126 0.92 3.73 -17.50
C GLU A 126 1.71 5.00 -17.81
N GLY A 127 2.99 4.99 -17.54
CA GLY A 127 3.83 6.16 -17.77
C GLY A 127 3.64 7.26 -16.75
N LEU A 128 2.98 6.97 -15.63
CA LEU A 128 2.84 7.94 -14.54
C LEU A 128 4.12 8.01 -13.73
N PHE A 129 4.39 9.18 -13.21
CA PHE A 129 5.55 9.34 -12.35
C PHE A 129 5.33 8.61 -11.03
N VAL A 130 6.37 7.94 -10.52
CA VAL A 130 6.31 7.27 -9.22
C VAL A 130 6.12 8.26 -8.08
N MET A 131 6.39 9.54 -8.31
CA MET A 131 6.16 10.60 -7.35
C MET A 131 4.75 11.20 -7.49
N GLY A 132 3.99 10.71 -8.45
CA GLY A 132 2.64 11.18 -8.69
C GLY A 132 2.57 12.48 -9.46
N GLU A 133 1.40 12.75 -10.02
CA GLU A 133 1.15 14.02 -10.67
C GLU A 133 -0.32 14.40 -10.51
N THR A 134 -0.60 15.66 -10.37
CA THR A 134 -1.97 16.16 -10.26
C THR A 134 -2.45 16.59 -11.63
N ILE A 135 -3.58 16.00 -12.05
CA ILE A 135 -4.23 16.34 -13.30
C ILE A 135 -5.64 16.79 -12.93
N GLY A 136 -5.93 18.07 -13.16
CA GLY A 136 -7.20 18.64 -12.70
C GLY A 136 -7.25 18.64 -11.18
N SER A 137 -8.24 18.00 -10.60
CA SER A 137 -8.41 17.92 -9.15
C SER A 137 -8.04 16.53 -8.61
N THR A 138 -7.46 15.68 -9.43
CA THR A 138 -7.12 14.31 -9.06
C THR A 138 -5.62 14.08 -9.07
N PHE A 139 -5.12 13.45 -8.03
CA PHE A 139 -3.71 13.07 -7.93
C PHE A 139 -3.55 11.62 -8.43
N TYR A 140 -2.73 11.44 -9.45
CA TYR A 140 -2.45 10.13 -10.04
C TYR A 140 -1.07 9.65 -9.69
N VAL A 141 -0.94 8.40 -9.30
CA VAL A 141 0.35 7.81 -8.94
C VAL A 141 0.35 6.35 -9.33
N SER A 142 1.53 5.84 -9.70
CA SER A 142 1.71 4.41 -9.95
C SER A 142 2.02 3.69 -8.65
N ALA A 143 1.50 2.48 -8.49
CA ALA A 143 1.88 1.64 -7.37
C ALA A 143 3.37 1.30 -7.48
N PRO A 144 4.05 1.10 -6.36
CA PRO A 144 5.49 0.78 -6.41
C PRO A 144 5.70 -0.62 -6.97
N GLU A 145 6.90 -0.87 -7.44
CA GLU A 145 7.27 -2.20 -7.92
C GLU A 145 7.18 -3.21 -6.80
N LEU A 146 7.04 -4.48 -7.16
CA LEU A 146 7.03 -5.57 -6.19
C LEU A 146 8.27 -5.52 -5.30
N GLY A 147 8.06 -5.69 -4.02
CA GLY A 147 9.14 -5.64 -3.04
C GLY A 147 9.46 -4.24 -2.55
N LYS A 148 8.79 -3.22 -3.06
CA LYS A 148 8.97 -1.85 -2.61
C LYS A 148 7.68 -1.33 -1.99
N ALA A 149 7.81 -0.33 -1.13
CA ALA A 149 6.68 0.34 -0.53
C ALA A 149 6.60 1.77 -1.03
N GLY A 150 5.39 2.22 -1.33
CA GLY A 150 5.16 3.61 -1.67
C GLY A 150 4.42 4.30 -0.54
N ALA A 151 4.61 5.60 -0.41
CA ALA A 151 3.90 6.41 0.55
C ALA A 151 3.21 7.57 -0.14
N ILE A 152 1.96 7.79 0.20
CA ILE A 152 1.22 8.97 -0.22
C ILE A 152 1.04 9.81 1.02
N LEU A 153 1.48 11.06 0.93
CA LEU A 153 1.46 11.98 2.06
C LEU A 153 0.42 13.06 1.81
N ILE A 154 -0.41 13.27 2.80
CA ILE A 154 -1.43 14.31 2.75
C ILE A 154 -1.10 15.28 3.88
N SER A 155 -0.83 16.54 3.50
CA SER A 155 -0.51 17.57 4.48
C SER A 155 -1.79 18.04 5.18
N PRO A 156 -1.65 18.76 6.31
CA PRO A 156 -2.82 19.36 6.97
C PRO A 156 -3.61 20.31 6.07
N SER A 157 -2.97 20.86 5.04
CA SER A 157 -3.63 21.73 4.08
C SER A 157 -4.14 20.98 2.85
N ASN A 158 -4.18 19.65 2.93
CA ASN A 158 -4.68 18.77 1.87
C ASN A 158 -3.84 18.75 0.59
N VAL A 159 -2.56 19.04 0.71
CA VAL A 159 -1.64 18.85 -0.42
C VAL A 159 -1.18 17.40 -0.43
N VAL A 160 -1.30 16.77 -1.58
CA VAL A 160 -0.98 15.35 -1.76
C VAL A 160 0.34 15.22 -2.49
N SER A 161 1.20 14.34 -2.01
CA SER A 161 2.46 13.99 -2.66
C SER A 161 2.72 12.51 -2.46
N ALA A 162 3.63 11.96 -3.24
CA ALA A 162 3.97 10.54 -3.14
C ALA A 162 5.46 10.33 -3.32
N LYS A 163 5.94 9.23 -2.78
CA LYS A 163 7.33 8.79 -2.98
C LYS A 163 7.43 7.29 -2.81
N VAL A 164 8.47 6.71 -3.40
CA VAL A 164 8.85 5.34 -3.12
C VAL A 164 9.78 5.39 -1.89
N VAL A 165 9.49 4.55 -0.90
CA VAL A 165 10.29 4.51 0.32
C VAL A 165 11.45 3.55 0.10
N GLU A 166 12.66 4.07 0.13
CA GLU A 166 13.86 3.28 -0.12
C GLU A 166 14.64 2.94 1.15
N GLY A 167 14.31 3.58 2.26
CA GLY A 167 14.95 3.32 3.54
C GLY A 167 14.19 4.00 4.66
N LEU A 168 14.47 3.55 5.88
CA LEU A 168 13.83 4.09 7.09
C LEU A 168 14.84 4.88 7.91
#